data_7828cfd31d0818e5f448e73298536477
#
_entry.id   7828cfd31d0818e5f448e73298536477
#
_cell.length_a   1.000
_cell.length_b   1.000
_cell.length_c   1.000
_cell.angle_alpha   90.00
_cell.angle_beta   90.00
_cell.angle_gamma   90.00
#
_symmetry.space_group_name_H-M   'P 1'
#
loop_
_entity.id
_entity.type
_entity.pdbx_description
1 polymer ?
#
loop_
_entity_poly.entity_id
_entity_poly.type
_entity_poly.pdbx_seq_one_letter_code
_entity_poly.pdbx_strand_id
1 'polypeptide(L)'
;MPPATSVQPVKKLETFPNPAPQRDFHIHMEIPEFTCLCPKTGQPDFATLLLDYVPDKLCVELKSLKLYIWSYRDQGAFHEAVTNRILDDLVAATRPRFMRLTARFYVRGGIFTNVVAEQRKKGWQPDTPIELAEFAPQSNTRG
;
A
#
# COMPACT_ATOMS: atom_id res chain seq x y z
N MET A 1 15.87 -10.77 -33.17
CA MET A 1 15.36 -11.25 -31.88
C MET A 1 14.39 -10.25 -31.33
N PRO A 2 13.19 -10.70 -31.06
CA PRO A 2 12.24 -9.75 -30.49
C PRO A 2 12.73 -9.30 -29.13
N PRO A 3 12.46 -8.05 -28.73
CA PRO A 3 12.78 -7.60 -27.38
C PRO A 3 12.04 -8.47 -26.36
N ALA A 4 12.64 -8.62 -25.19
CA ALA A 4 11.94 -9.24 -24.09
C ALA A 4 10.60 -8.55 -23.92
N THR A 5 9.54 -9.32 -23.69
CA THR A 5 8.21 -8.76 -23.48
C THR A 5 8.26 -7.77 -22.33
N SER A 6 8.09 -6.49 -22.62
CA SER A 6 8.10 -5.48 -21.59
C SER A 6 6.79 -5.57 -20.81
N VAL A 7 6.92 -5.65 -19.50
CA VAL A 7 5.77 -5.60 -18.59
C VAL A 7 5.40 -4.14 -18.40
N GLN A 8 4.13 -3.83 -18.53
CA GLN A 8 3.64 -2.46 -18.40
C GLN A 8 3.00 -2.26 -17.04
N PRO A 9 3.13 -1.06 -16.44
CA PRO A 9 2.39 -0.76 -15.22
C PRO A 9 0.90 -0.75 -15.51
N VAL A 10 0.11 -1.30 -14.58
CA VAL A 10 -1.33 -1.43 -14.77
C VAL A 10 -2.04 -1.37 -13.43
N LYS A 11 -3.16 -0.63 -13.38
CA LYS A 11 -3.95 -0.48 -12.15
C LYS A 11 -4.94 -1.62 -11.94
N LYS A 12 -4.53 -2.83 -12.24
CA LYS A 12 -5.35 -4.01 -12.01
C LYS A 12 -4.70 -4.86 -10.94
N LEU A 13 -5.41 -5.05 -9.83
CA LEU A 13 -4.96 -5.90 -8.75
C LEU A 13 -5.55 -7.29 -8.90
N GLU A 14 -4.69 -8.30 -8.83
CA GLU A 14 -5.10 -9.69 -8.84
C GLU A 14 -5.00 -10.25 -7.43
N THR A 15 -5.78 -11.29 -7.18
CA THR A 15 -5.86 -11.92 -5.86
C THR A 15 -5.75 -13.42 -6.00
N PHE A 16 -5.47 -14.07 -4.88
CA PHE A 16 -5.51 -15.53 -4.78
C PHE A 16 -6.23 -15.93 -3.49
N PRO A 17 -6.75 -17.17 -3.43
CA PRO A 17 -7.49 -17.60 -2.23
C PRO A 17 -6.61 -17.64 -1.00
N ASN A 18 -7.14 -17.11 0.12
CA ASN A 18 -6.46 -17.20 1.40
C ASN A 18 -6.26 -18.68 1.78
N PRO A 19 -5.02 -19.11 2.02
CA PRO A 19 -4.73 -20.51 2.34
C PRO A 19 -5.18 -20.93 3.75
N ALA A 20 -5.50 -19.99 4.63
CA ALA A 20 -5.87 -20.28 6.00
C ALA A 20 -7.00 -19.36 6.50
N PRO A 21 -8.19 -19.42 5.86
CA PRO A 21 -9.28 -18.47 6.21
C PRO A 21 -9.88 -18.74 7.59
N GLN A 22 -9.54 -19.88 8.20
CA GLN A 22 -10.07 -20.25 9.52
C GLN A 22 -9.37 -19.50 10.68
N ARG A 23 -8.31 -18.76 10.38
CA ARG A 23 -7.60 -18.00 11.42
C ARG A 23 -7.29 -16.60 10.94
N ASP A 24 -7.09 -15.71 11.89
CA ASP A 24 -6.50 -14.41 11.60
C ASP A 24 -4.99 -14.56 11.55
N PHE A 25 -4.38 -14.00 10.53
CA PHE A 25 -2.93 -13.85 10.49
C PHE A 25 -2.60 -12.51 9.82
N HIS A 26 -1.44 -11.99 10.11
CA HIS A 26 -1.04 -10.65 9.72
C HIS A 26 -0.04 -10.73 8.56
N ILE A 27 -0.34 -10.03 7.50
CA ILE A 27 0.59 -9.85 6.38
C ILE A 27 1.14 -8.43 6.47
N HIS A 28 2.46 -8.31 6.46
CA HIS A 28 3.16 -7.04 6.46
C HIS A 28 4.03 -6.95 5.22
N MET A 29 3.92 -5.85 4.48
CA MET A 29 4.74 -5.60 3.30
C MET A 29 5.35 -4.22 3.39
N GLU A 30 6.60 -4.10 2.97
CA GLU A 30 7.27 -2.82 2.84
C GLU A 30 7.56 -2.57 1.37
N ILE A 31 7.19 -1.40 0.91
CA ILE A 31 7.36 -0.97 -0.49
C ILE A 31 8.18 0.30 -0.48
N PRO A 32 9.52 0.19 -0.55
CA PRO A 32 10.40 1.35 -0.34
C PRO A 32 10.55 2.27 -1.53
N GLU A 33 10.06 1.88 -2.69
CA GLU A 33 10.31 2.65 -3.92
C GLU A 33 9.05 3.21 -4.56
N PHE A 34 8.07 3.59 -3.74
CA PHE A 34 6.87 4.23 -4.29
C PHE A 34 7.22 5.62 -4.79
N THR A 35 6.73 5.95 -5.98
CA THR A 35 6.93 7.26 -6.60
C THR A 35 5.63 7.76 -7.20
N CYS A 36 5.36 9.05 -7.00
CA CYS A 36 4.32 9.78 -7.72
C CYS A 36 4.84 11.19 -8.00
N LEU A 37 4.04 12.01 -8.63
CA LEU A 37 4.46 13.39 -8.95
C LEU A 37 3.73 14.38 -8.06
N CYS A 38 4.44 15.42 -7.68
CA CYS A 38 3.82 16.56 -7.00
C CYS A 38 2.90 17.27 -7.99
N PRO A 39 1.60 17.43 -7.66
CA PRO A 39 0.68 18.06 -8.62
C PRO A 39 0.94 19.55 -8.83
N LYS A 40 1.70 20.19 -7.96
CA LYS A 40 2.05 21.60 -8.08
C LYS A 40 3.29 21.85 -8.92
N THR A 41 4.32 20.99 -8.76
CA THR A 41 5.63 21.23 -9.39
C THR A 41 5.97 20.22 -10.47
N GLY A 42 5.29 19.07 -10.50
CA GLY A 42 5.65 17.98 -11.40
C GLY A 42 6.90 17.22 -10.98
N GLN A 43 7.49 17.57 -9.84
CA GLN A 43 8.66 16.85 -9.33
C GLN A 43 8.26 15.50 -8.74
N PRO A 44 9.16 14.50 -8.80
CA PRO A 44 8.84 13.22 -8.21
C PRO A 44 8.84 13.27 -6.69
N ASP A 45 7.82 12.68 -6.10
CA ASP A 45 7.73 12.42 -4.67
C ASP A 45 7.99 10.94 -4.43
N PHE A 46 8.73 10.63 -3.37
CA PHE A 46 9.10 9.26 -3.02
C PHE A 46 8.53 8.92 -1.66
N ALA A 47 8.18 7.65 -1.48
CA ALA A 47 7.68 7.17 -0.20
C ALA A 47 8.02 5.71 0.01
N THR A 48 8.10 5.32 1.27
CA THR A 48 8.04 3.93 1.67
C THR A 48 6.62 3.66 2.12
N LEU A 49 5.98 2.69 1.47
CA LEU A 49 4.65 2.26 1.87
C LEU A 49 4.77 1.03 2.78
N LEU A 50 4.05 1.05 3.88
CA LEU A 50 3.91 -0.10 4.78
C LEU A 50 2.47 -0.56 4.70
N LEU A 51 2.28 -1.78 4.22
CA LEU A 51 0.96 -2.37 4.12
C LEU A 51 0.83 -3.47 5.16
N ASP A 52 -0.17 -3.32 6.02
CA ASP A 52 -0.50 -4.32 7.04
C ASP A 52 -1.94 -4.74 6.85
N TYR A 53 -2.19 -6.05 6.74
CA TYR A 53 -3.57 -6.48 6.66
C TYR A 53 -3.77 -7.91 7.17
N VAL A 54 -5.01 -8.17 7.55
CA VAL A 54 -5.50 -9.49 7.93
C VAL A 54 -6.49 -9.90 6.84
N PRO A 55 -6.12 -10.89 6.01
CA PRO A 55 -7.00 -11.27 4.91
C PRO A 55 -8.24 -12.02 5.39
N ASP A 56 -9.32 -11.88 4.63
CA ASP A 56 -10.50 -12.71 4.80
C ASP A 56 -10.43 -13.88 3.80
N LYS A 57 -11.05 -13.74 2.65
CA LYS A 57 -11.08 -14.82 1.66
C LYS A 57 -9.99 -14.73 0.62
N LEU A 58 -9.43 -13.54 0.41
CA LEU A 58 -8.51 -13.26 -0.68
C LEU A 58 -7.26 -12.57 -0.18
N CYS A 59 -6.12 -12.95 -0.77
CA CYS A 59 -4.85 -12.25 -0.58
C CYS A 59 -4.47 -11.54 -1.88
N VAL A 60 -3.77 -10.41 -1.77
CA VAL A 60 -3.29 -9.70 -2.95
C VAL A 60 -2.11 -10.43 -3.56
N GLU A 61 -2.10 -10.54 -4.89
CA GLU A 61 -1.03 -11.18 -5.62
C GLU A 61 0.11 -10.18 -5.85
N LEU A 62 1.34 -10.57 -5.56
CA LEU A 62 2.48 -9.64 -5.49
C LEU A 62 2.89 -9.03 -6.83
N LYS A 63 2.86 -9.81 -7.91
CA LYS A 63 3.23 -9.28 -9.22
C LYS A 63 2.26 -8.17 -9.63
N SER A 64 0.97 -8.39 -9.45
CA SER A 64 -0.03 -7.38 -9.78
C SER A 64 0.10 -6.16 -8.88
N LEU A 65 0.42 -6.36 -7.60
CA LEU A 65 0.65 -5.25 -6.68
C LEU A 65 1.85 -4.42 -7.14
N LYS A 66 2.94 -5.06 -7.54
CA LYS A 66 4.11 -4.37 -8.05
C LYS A 66 3.75 -3.48 -9.25
N LEU A 67 3.01 -4.02 -10.20
CA LEU A 67 2.62 -3.26 -11.39
C LEU A 67 1.65 -2.14 -11.06
N TYR A 68 0.76 -2.38 -10.11
CA TYR A 68 -0.18 -1.37 -9.62
C TYR A 68 0.56 -0.19 -9.00
N ILE A 69 1.51 -0.46 -8.10
CA ILE A 69 2.31 0.56 -7.45
C ILE A 69 3.14 1.34 -8.48
N TRP A 70 3.74 0.65 -9.44
CA TRP A 70 4.52 1.28 -10.49
C TRP A 70 3.67 2.23 -11.34
N SER A 71 2.38 1.97 -11.49
CA SER A 71 1.50 2.80 -12.31
C SER A 71 1.36 4.23 -11.82
N TYR A 72 1.76 4.52 -10.58
CA TYR A 72 1.64 5.87 -10.01
C TYR A 72 2.80 6.79 -10.35
N ARG A 73 3.90 6.28 -10.88
CA ARG A 73 5.14 7.06 -11.01
C ARG A 73 5.01 8.32 -11.87
N ASP A 74 4.08 8.32 -12.83
CA ASP A 74 3.86 9.45 -13.71
C ASP A 74 2.56 10.21 -13.38
N GLN A 75 1.95 9.94 -12.25
CA GLN A 75 0.68 10.55 -11.86
C GLN A 75 0.88 11.60 -10.79
N GLY A 76 0.29 12.78 -11.03
CA GLY A 76 0.24 13.84 -10.03
C GLY A 76 -0.77 13.50 -8.96
N ALA A 77 -0.35 13.52 -7.69
CA ALA A 77 -1.23 13.21 -6.57
C ALA A 77 -0.69 13.83 -5.29
N PHE A 78 -1.59 14.41 -4.50
CA PHE A 78 -1.24 14.80 -3.14
C PHE A 78 -1.07 13.56 -2.27
N HIS A 79 -0.22 13.65 -1.25
CA HIS A 79 0.13 12.53 -0.37
C HIS A 79 -1.10 11.89 0.24
N GLU A 80 -2.02 12.71 0.73
CA GLU A 80 -3.24 12.24 1.38
C GLU A 80 -4.17 11.54 0.40
N ALA A 81 -4.29 12.07 -0.79
CA ALA A 81 -5.17 11.50 -1.80
C ALA A 81 -4.67 10.15 -2.32
N VAL A 82 -3.38 10.05 -2.63
CA VAL A 82 -2.83 8.82 -3.19
C VAL A 82 -2.81 7.69 -2.15
N THR A 83 -2.53 8.01 -0.89
CA THR A 83 -2.56 7.00 0.17
C THR A 83 -3.96 6.42 0.34
N ASN A 84 -4.98 7.27 0.38
CA ASN A 84 -6.35 6.80 0.50
C ASN A 84 -6.81 6.04 -0.74
N ARG A 85 -6.39 6.48 -1.93
CA ARG A 85 -6.72 5.80 -3.17
C ARG A 85 -6.16 4.38 -3.21
N ILE A 86 -4.92 4.21 -2.81
CA ILE A 86 -4.29 2.89 -2.79
C ILE A 86 -4.99 1.98 -1.76
N LEU A 87 -5.31 2.51 -0.59
CA LEU A 87 -6.05 1.74 0.40
C LEU A 87 -7.39 1.28 -0.15
N ASP A 88 -8.15 2.19 -0.75
CA ASP A 88 -9.47 1.88 -1.30
C ASP A 88 -9.41 0.79 -2.38
N ASP A 89 -8.43 0.88 -3.28
CA ASP A 89 -8.26 -0.10 -4.35
C ASP A 89 -7.91 -1.49 -3.79
N LEU A 90 -7.03 -1.53 -2.80
CA LEU A 90 -6.64 -2.80 -2.16
C LEU A 90 -7.79 -3.40 -1.37
N VAL A 91 -8.56 -2.58 -0.66
CA VAL A 91 -9.74 -3.03 0.06
C VAL A 91 -10.79 -3.57 -0.91
N ALA A 92 -11.02 -2.89 -2.01
CA ALA A 92 -11.98 -3.35 -3.02
C ALA A 92 -11.57 -4.69 -3.63
N ALA A 93 -10.28 -4.91 -3.83
CA ALA A 93 -9.77 -6.15 -4.42
C ALA A 93 -9.81 -7.33 -3.45
N THR A 94 -9.43 -7.12 -2.19
CA THR A 94 -9.23 -8.22 -1.22
C THR A 94 -10.32 -8.36 -0.19
N ARG A 95 -11.09 -7.31 0.09
CA ARG A 95 -12.13 -7.26 1.12
C ARG A 95 -11.63 -7.83 2.45
N PRO A 96 -10.57 -7.24 3.01
CA PRO A 96 -9.89 -7.81 4.18
C PRO A 96 -10.69 -7.62 5.45
N ARG A 97 -10.31 -8.38 6.48
CA ARG A 97 -10.84 -8.16 7.84
C ARG A 97 -10.31 -6.85 8.42
N PHE A 98 -9.05 -6.55 8.13
CA PHE A 98 -8.38 -5.32 8.54
C PHE A 98 -7.32 -4.97 7.50
N MET A 99 -7.15 -3.67 7.23
CA MET A 99 -6.05 -3.21 6.39
C MET A 99 -5.62 -1.82 6.83
N ARG A 100 -4.31 -1.64 6.97
CA ARG A 100 -3.69 -0.34 7.25
C ARG A 100 -2.62 -0.08 6.21
N LEU A 101 -2.68 1.11 5.63
CA LEU A 101 -1.62 1.58 4.75
C LEU A 101 -0.96 2.80 5.38
N THR A 102 0.35 2.71 5.57
CA THR A 102 1.16 3.81 6.07
C THR A 102 2.07 4.26 4.94
N ALA A 103 1.95 5.51 4.53
CA ALA A 103 2.82 6.10 3.53
C ALA A 103 3.78 7.06 4.21
N ARG A 104 5.07 6.72 4.19
CA ARG A 104 6.13 7.56 4.75
C ARG A 104 6.82 8.27 3.61
N PHE A 105 6.43 9.52 3.38
CA PHE A 105 7.00 10.30 2.30
C PHE A 105 8.37 10.85 2.72
N TYR A 106 9.30 10.86 1.77
CA TYR A 106 10.64 11.36 2.00
C TYR A 106 10.58 12.85 2.29
N VAL A 107 11.53 13.34 3.06
CA VAL A 107 11.58 14.75 3.45
C VAL A 107 11.59 15.65 2.21
N ARG A 108 10.77 16.70 2.29
CA ARG A 108 10.73 17.72 1.26
C ARG A 108 10.51 19.08 1.92
N GLY A 109 11.39 20.02 1.63
CA GLY A 109 11.33 21.33 2.26
C GLY A 109 11.46 21.27 3.77
N GLY A 110 12.16 20.28 4.30
CA GLY A 110 12.32 20.09 5.74
C GLY A 110 11.14 19.45 6.44
N ILE A 111 10.12 18.99 5.67
CA ILE A 111 8.91 18.42 6.24
C ILE A 111 8.86 16.91 5.96
N PHE A 112 8.68 16.12 7.02
CA PHE A 112 8.39 14.70 6.93
C PHE A 112 6.88 14.52 7.03
N THR A 113 6.29 13.84 6.04
CA THR A 113 4.85 13.60 6.02
C THR A 113 4.59 12.10 6.04
N ASN A 114 3.85 11.66 7.04
CA ASN A 114 3.37 10.28 7.10
C ASN A 114 1.85 10.31 7.07
N VAL A 115 1.28 9.51 6.17
CA VAL A 115 -0.17 9.39 6.06
C VAL A 115 -0.55 7.96 6.41
N VAL A 116 -1.44 7.79 7.36
CA VAL A 116 -1.91 6.48 7.80
C VAL A 116 -3.40 6.40 7.57
N ALA A 117 -3.83 5.41 6.82
CA ALA A 117 -5.25 5.15 6.58
C ALA A 117 -5.53 3.69 6.85
N GLU A 118 -6.66 3.40 7.50
CA GLU A 118 -7.03 2.03 7.78
C GLU A 118 -8.52 1.80 7.62
N GLN A 119 -8.86 0.54 7.39
CA GLN A 119 -10.24 0.10 7.29
C GLN A 119 -10.42 -1.24 7.98
N ARG A 120 -11.50 -1.37 8.73
CA ARG A 120 -11.87 -2.59 9.43
C ARG A 120 -13.20 -3.10 8.89
N LYS A 121 -13.30 -4.41 8.72
CA LYS A 121 -14.58 -5.02 8.41
C LYS A 121 -15.52 -4.83 9.59
N LYS A 122 -16.75 -4.40 9.31
CA LYS A 122 -17.74 -4.15 10.35
C LYS A 122 -17.95 -5.42 11.19
N GLY A 123 -17.86 -5.27 12.50
CA GLY A 123 -18.06 -6.37 13.44
C GLY A 123 -16.89 -7.32 13.61
N TRP A 124 -15.79 -7.11 12.90
CA TRP A 124 -14.63 -7.97 13.06
C TRP A 124 -13.90 -7.68 14.37
N GLN A 125 -13.57 -8.77 15.08
CA GLN A 125 -12.69 -8.77 16.23
C GLN A 125 -11.69 -9.91 16.01
N PRO A 126 -10.40 -9.72 16.27
CA PRO A 126 -9.43 -10.79 16.08
C PRO A 126 -9.73 -12.00 16.99
N ASP A 127 -9.60 -13.19 16.40
CA ASP A 127 -9.79 -14.45 17.15
C ASP A 127 -8.72 -14.65 18.22
N THR A 128 -7.50 -14.22 17.89
CA THR A 128 -6.38 -14.20 18.83
C THR A 128 -5.80 -12.80 18.83
N PRO A 129 -5.19 -12.37 19.93
CA PRO A 129 -4.54 -11.07 19.93
C PRO A 129 -3.48 -11.00 18.83
N ILE A 130 -3.72 -10.17 17.85
CA ILE A 130 -2.74 -9.83 16.83
C ILE A 130 -2.21 -8.47 17.21
N GLU A 131 -0.94 -8.43 17.60
CA GLU A 131 -0.30 -7.16 17.86
C GLU A 131 0.13 -6.55 16.54
N LEU A 132 -0.68 -5.61 16.07
CA LEU A 132 -0.26 -4.78 14.96
C LEU A 132 0.68 -3.73 15.55
N ALA A 133 1.85 -3.60 14.95
CA ALA A 133 2.80 -2.58 15.37
C ALA A 133 2.10 -1.23 15.39
N GLU A 134 2.15 -0.54 16.54
CA GLU A 134 1.62 0.81 16.60
C GLU A 134 2.43 1.71 15.69
N PHE A 135 1.74 2.66 15.06
CA PHE A 135 2.42 3.65 14.26
C PHE A 135 3.27 4.53 15.18
N ALA A 136 4.57 4.38 15.08
CA ALA A 136 5.51 5.25 15.77
C ALA A 136 5.95 6.33 14.78
N PRO A 137 5.79 7.61 15.13
CA PRO A 137 6.30 8.67 14.27
C PRO A 137 7.81 8.51 14.13
N GLN A 138 8.26 8.33 12.91
CA GLN A 138 9.68 8.25 12.60
C GLN A 138 9.96 9.22 11.49
N SER A 139 11.05 9.97 11.64
CA SER A 139 11.50 10.79 10.54
C SER A 139 11.95 9.89 9.40
N ASN A 140 11.56 10.25 8.20
CA ASN A 140 11.96 9.55 7.00
C ASN A 140 13.30 10.12 6.56
N THR A 141 14.37 9.37 6.75
CA THR A 141 15.73 9.85 6.48
C THR A 141 16.18 9.62 5.04
N ARG A 142 15.37 8.92 4.26
CA ARG A 142 15.64 8.74 2.84
C ARG A 142 15.13 9.91 2.04
N GLY A 143 15.80 10.21 0.97
CA GLY A 143 15.31 11.22 0.05
C GLY A 143 16.21 12.32 -0.19
#